data_aa18066f064e02b41d169b6972c7605f
#
_entry.id   aa18066f064e02b41d169b6972c7605f
#
_cell.length_a   1.000
_cell.length_b   1.000
_cell.length_c   1.000
_cell.angle_alpha   90.00
_cell.angle_beta   90.00
_cell.angle_gamma   90.00
#
_symmetry.space_group_name_H-M   'P 1'
#
loop_
_entity.id
_entity.type
_entity.pdbx_description
1 polymer ?
#
loop_
_entity_poly.entity_id
_entity_poly.type
_entity_poly.pdbx_seq_one_letter_code
_entity_poly.pdbx_strand_id
1 'polypeptide(L)'
;YSIQNKKAWEYNAYEFWVKQSGTPAERAKRDLENPVGMLKKYSDYFDTYKGIKIANICGSCGKKAVPLAILGAEVTVFDISEDNKKYALEVAAAAEVDLTFEVCDILEIDMKKYGNYFDVVFMEGGVLHYFHDIDEFMRIMYSLLKDNGKMICSDFHTF
;
A
#
# COMPACT_ATOMS: atom_id res chain seq x y z
N TYR A 1 -1.55 -15.77 14.96
CA TYR A 1 -2.50 -14.72 14.53
C TYR A 1 -2.26 -14.29 13.09
N SER A 2 -1.01 -13.99 12.71
CA SER A 2 -0.66 -13.59 11.35
C SER A 2 -0.93 -14.68 10.30
N ILE A 3 -0.70 -15.96 10.63
CA ILE A 3 -0.93 -17.08 9.72
C ILE A 3 -2.43 -17.27 9.42
N GLN A 4 -3.29 -17.11 10.43
CA GLN A 4 -4.74 -17.19 10.24
C GLN A 4 -5.25 -16.00 9.42
N ASN A 5 -4.75 -14.80 9.68
CA ASN A 5 -5.07 -13.63 8.90
C ASN A 5 -4.61 -13.76 7.45
N LYS A 6 -3.41 -14.28 7.24
CA LYS A 6 -2.89 -14.54 5.90
C LYS A 6 -3.82 -15.47 5.10
N LYS A 7 -4.21 -16.62 5.69
CA LYS A 7 -5.11 -17.56 5.03
C LYS A 7 -6.46 -16.96 4.69
N ALA A 8 -7.01 -16.15 5.58
CA ALA A 8 -8.29 -15.49 5.35
C ALA A 8 -8.22 -14.49 4.20
N TRP A 9 -7.13 -13.75 4.08
CA TRP A 9 -6.94 -12.74 3.04
C TRP A 9 -6.50 -13.33 1.70
N GLU A 10 -5.92 -14.53 1.68
CA GLU A 10 -5.49 -15.19 0.45
C GLU A 10 -6.57 -16.03 -0.22
N TYR A 11 -7.67 -16.35 0.47
CA TYR A 11 -8.71 -17.19 -0.10
C TYR A 11 -9.36 -16.51 -1.31
N ASN A 12 -9.00 -16.98 -2.51
CA ASN A 12 -9.47 -16.45 -3.80
C ASN A 12 -9.29 -14.93 -3.96
N ALA A 13 -8.27 -14.35 -3.34
CA ALA A 13 -8.06 -12.89 -3.39
C ALA A 13 -7.79 -12.38 -4.80
N TYR A 14 -7.02 -13.11 -5.61
CA TYR A 14 -6.76 -12.70 -6.98
C TYR A 14 -8.05 -12.63 -7.81
N GLU A 15 -8.86 -13.70 -7.77
CA GLU A 15 -10.14 -13.76 -8.47
C GLU A 15 -11.11 -12.69 -7.98
N PHE A 16 -11.09 -12.44 -6.67
CA PHE A 16 -11.89 -11.35 -6.08
C PHE A 16 -11.53 -9.99 -6.70
N TRP A 17 -10.24 -9.69 -6.83
CA TRP A 17 -9.81 -8.41 -7.41
C TRP A 17 -10.14 -8.31 -8.90
N VAL A 18 -10.01 -9.39 -9.66
CA VAL A 18 -10.43 -9.42 -11.07
C VAL A 18 -11.93 -9.10 -11.18
N LYS A 19 -12.73 -9.65 -10.30
CA LYS A 19 -14.18 -9.38 -10.25
C LYS A 19 -14.50 -7.94 -9.87
N GLN A 20 -13.81 -7.39 -8.87
CA GLN A 20 -14.08 -6.07 -8.31
C GLN A 20 -13.49 -4.93 -9.15
N SER A 21 -12.33 -5.13 -9.71
CA SER A 21 -11.53 -4.07 -10.33
C SER A 21 -11.21 -4.33 -11.79
N GLY A 22 -11.62 -5.48 -12.33
CA GLY A 22 -11.30 -5.90 -13.68
C GLY A 22 -9.97 -6.64 -13.77
N THR A 23 -9.63 -7.08 -14.98
CA THR A 23 -8.31 -7.66 -15.23
C THR A 23 -7.22 -6.64 -14.91
N PRO A 24 -5.98 -7.07 -14.64
CA PRO A 24 -4.88 -6.13 -14.45
C PRO A 24 -4.74 -5.10 -15.57
N ALA A 25 -4.92 -5.49 -16.82
CA ALA A 25 -4.86 -4.57 -17.95
C ALA A 25 -5.99 -3.53 -17.94
N GLU A 26 -7.22 -3.95 -17.61
CA GLU A 26 -8.37 -3.05 -17.50
C GLU A 26 -8.18 -2.07 -16.33
N ARG A 27 -7.68 -2.55 -15.20
CA ARG A 27 -7.41 -1.70 -14.05
C ARG A 27 -6.31 -0.70 -14.35
N ALA A 28 -5.22 -1.13 -14.97
CA ALA A 28 -4.10 -0.26 -15.36
C ALA A 28 -4.56 0.86 -16.29
N LYS A 29 -5.44 0.55 -17.22
CA LYS A 29 -6.01 1.55 -18.13
C LYS A 29 -6.76 2.65 -17.36
N ARG A 30 -7.60 2.26 -16.39
CA ARG A 30 -8.32 3.24 -15.57
C ARG A 30 -7.37 4.09 -14.71
N ASP A 31 -6.36 3.46 -14.12
CA ASP A 31 -5.36 4.18 -13.31
C ASP A 31 -4.58 5.19 -14.15
N LEU A 32 -4.22 4.84 -15.39
CA LEU A 32 -3.52 5.73 -16.31
C LEU A 32 -4.38 6.90 -16.79
N GLU A 33 -5.67 6.69 -16.96
CA GLU A 33 -6.59 7.74 -17.43
C GLU A 33 -6.72 8.90 -16.45
N ASN A 34 -6.72 8.61 -15.15
CA ASN A 34 -6.85 9.64 -14.11
C ASN A 34 -6.21 9.20 -12.79
N PRO A 35 -4.88 9.17 -12.72
CA PRO A 35 -4.20 8.68 -11.51
C PRO A 35 -4.49 9.51 -10.26
N VAL A 36 -4.58 10.84 -10.39
CA VAL A 36 -4.93 11.71 -9.25
C VAL A 36 -6.34 11.42 -8.75
N GLY A 37 -7.31 11.27 -9.67
CA GLY A 37 -8.68 10.93 -9.30
C GLY A 37 -8.82 9.58 -8.62
N MET A 38 -7.96 8.62 -8.96
CA MET A 38 -7.94 7.30 -8.31
C MET A 38 -7.47 7.36 -6.86
N LEU A 39 -6.75 8.40 -6.47
CA LEU A 39 -6.36 8.63 -5.08
C LEU A 39 -7.50 9.19 -4.22
N LYS A 40 -8.55 9.68 -4.84
CA LYS A 40 -9.72 10.29 -4.16
C LYS A 40 -9.27 11.41 -3.21
N LYS A 41 -9.79 11.42 -1.98
CA LYS A 41 -9.46 12.44 -0.97
C LYS A 41 -7.98 12.49 -0.59
N TYR A 42 -7.24 11.40 -0.81
CA TYR A 42 -5.83 11.33 -0.39
C TYR A 42 -4.91 12.22 -1.21
N SER A 43 -5.31 12.58 -2.43
CA SER A 43 -4.53 13.48 -3.27
C SER A 43 -4.24 14.84 -2.59
N ASP A 44 -5.14 15.29 -1.73
CA ASP A 44 -5.00 16.59 -1.02
C ASP A 44 -3.84 16.60 -0.01
N TYR A 45 -3.36 15.41 0.39
CA TYR A 45 -2.30 15.29 1.39
C TYR A 45 -0.90 15.20 0.79
N PHE A 46 -0.77 15.20 -0.54
CA PHE A 46 0.51 15.12 -1.23
C PHE A 46 0.85 16.46 -1.89
N ASP A 47 1.97 17.05 -1.50
CA ASP A 47 2.49 18.29 -2.12
C ASP A 47 3.16 17.99 -3.46
N THR A 48 3.79 16.84 -3.56
CA THR A 48 4.47 16.35 -4.75
C THR A 48 4.43 14.83 -4.78
N TYR A 49 4.57 14.26 -5.96
CA TYR A 49 4.63 12.79 -6.13
C TYR A 49 5.99 12.34 -6.64
N LYS A 50 6.58 13.10 -7.55
CA LYS A 50 7.78 12.66 -8.26
C LYS A 50 8.96 12.49 -7.31
N GLY A 51 9.50 11.27 -7.29
CA GLY A 51 10.70 10.93 -6.56
C GLY A 51 10.53 10.74 -5.07
N ILE A 52 9.33 10.95 -4.51
CA ILE A 52 9.10 10.65 -3.08
C ILE A 52 8.99 9.16 -2.85
N LYS A 53 9.50 8.70 -1.72
CA LYS A 53 9.46 7.29 -1.32
C LYS A 53 8.29 7.07 -0.37
N ILE A 54 7.38 6.21 -0.76
CA ILE A 54 6.13 5.95 -0.03
C ILE A 54 6.08 4.48 0.41
N ALA A 55 5.84 4.26 1.70
CA ALA A 55 5.47 2.96 2.23
C ALA A 55 3.95 2.87 2.28
N ASN A 56 3.34 2.01 1.48
CA ASN A 56 1.91 1.75 1.51
C ASN A 56 1.66 0.53 2.39
N ILE A 57 1.27 0.77 3.62
CA ILE A 57 1.10 -0.24 4.66
C ILE A 57 -0.25 -0.91 4.51
N CYS A 58 -0.24 -2.25 4.48
CA CYS A 58 -1.44 -3.06 4.22
C CYS A 58 -2.12 -2.59 2.93
N GLY A 59 -1.31 -2.40 1.89
CA GLY A 59 -1.73 -1.76 0.64
C GLY A 59 -2.62 -2.62 -0.25
N SER A 60 -2.95 -3.82 0.18
CA SER A 60 -3.88 -4.70 -0.52
C SER A 60 -3.45 -4.98 -1.96
N CYS A 61 -4.33 -4.80 -2.92
CA CYS A 61 -4.06 -5.08 -4.33
C CYS A 61 -3.43 -3.91 -5.10
N GLY A 62 -2.95 -2.89 -4.39
CA GLY A 62 -2.29 -1.74 -5.02
C GLY A 62 -3.22 -0.65 -5.55
N LYS A 63 -4.44 -0.56 -5.04
CA LYS A 63 -5.43 0.44 -5.48
C LYS A 63 -4.91 1.87 -5.47
N LYS A 64 -4.14 2.23 -4.45
CA LYS A 64 -3.51 3.55 -4.33
C LYS A 64 -2.06 3.53 -4.75
N ALA A 65 -1.37 2.41 -4.53
CA ALA A 65 0.05 2.28 -4.85
C ALA A 65 0.34 2.46 -6.33
N VAL A 66 -0.45 1.84 -7.21
CA VAL A 66 -0.24 1.97 -8.66
C VAL A 66 -0.48 3.40 -9.15
N PRO A 67 -1.59 4.07 -8.80
CA PRO A 67 -1.74 5.49 -9.13
C PRO A 67 -0.61 6.38 -8.63
N LEU A 68 -0.11 6.16 -7.40
CA LEU A 68 1.03 6.91 -6.87
C LEU A 68 2.30 6.67 -7.69
N ALA A 69 2.55 5.43 -8.10
CA ALA A 69 3.69 5.10 -8.96
C ALA A 69 3.57 5.74 -10.35
N ILE A 70 2.37 5.76 -10.93
CA ILE A 70 2.11 6.45 -12.19
C ILE A 70 2.44 7.94 -12.09
N LEU A 71 2.16 8.56 -10.95
CA LEU A 71 2.46 9.98 -10.70
C LEU A 71 3.95 10.24 -10.42
N GLY A 72 4.77 9.21 -10.35
CA GLY A 72 6.22 9.33 -10.23
C GLY A 72 6.80 9.02 -8.86
N ALA A 73 5.99 8.60 -7.90
CA ALA A 73 6.48 8.19 -6.59
C ALA A 73 7.17 6.81 -6.66
N GLU A 74 8.13 6.60 -5.79
CA GLU A 74 8.74 5.29 -5.54
C GLU A 74 7.92 4.60 -4.43
N VAL A 75 7.09 3.64 -4.79
CA VAL A 75 6.16 3.01 -3.84
C VAL A 75 6.60 1.60 -3.48
N THR A 76 6.62 1.32 -2.18
CA THR A 76 6.76 -0.03 -1.64
C THR A 76 5.48 -0.39 -0.91
N VAL A 77 4.81 -1.43 -1.36
CA VAL A 77 3.64 -1.99 -0.68
C VAL A 77 4.11 -3.04 0.32
N PHE A 78 3.57 -3.00 1.51
CA PHE A 78 3.75 -4.03 2.53
C PHE A 78 2.39 -4.67 2.81
N ASP A 79 2.27 -5.96 2.52
CA ASP A 79 1.03 -6.69 2.72
C ASP A 79 1.33 -8.17 2.97
N ILE A 80 0.40 -8.88 3.55
CA ILE A 80 0.59 -10.26 3.94
C ILE A 80 0.24 -11.27 2.84
N SER A 81 -0.46 -10.83 1.79
CA SER A 81 -1.05 -11.71 0.77
C SER A 81 -0.18 -11.78 -0.50
N GLU A 82 0.20 -12.99 -0.87
CA GLU A 82 0.86 -13.29 -2.15
C GLU A 82 -0.05 -12.99 -3.35
N ASP A 83 -1.33 -13.24 -3.22
CA ASP A 83 -2.33 -12.97 -4.28
C ASP A 83 -2.48 -11.47 -4.52
N ASN A 84 -2.47 -10.68 -3.46
CA ASN A 84 -2.48 -9.22 -3.56
C ASN A 84 -1.23 -8.72 -4.30
N LYS A 85 -0.08 -9.28 -3.98
CA LYS A 85 1.18 -8.98 -4.68
C LYS A 85 1.07 -9.29 -6.17
N LYS A 86 0.60 -10.48 -6.50
CA LYS A 86 0.46 -10.91 -7.90
C LYS A 86 -0.39 -9.92 -8.69
N TYR A 87 -1.57 -9.61 -8.18
CA TYR A 87 -2.48 -8.67 -8.85
C TYR A 87 -1.86 -7.27 -8.99
N ALA A 88 -1.32 -6.73 -7.90
CA ALA A 88 -0.72 -5.39 -7.90
C ALA A 88 0.44 -5.27 -8.88
N LEU A 89 1.35 -6.26 -8.91
CA LEU A 89 2.49 -6.24 -9.83
C LEU A 89 2.07 -6.41 -11.29
N GLU A 90 1.02 -7.18 -11.57
CA GLU A 90 0.47 -7.31 -12.92
C GLU A 90 -0.17 -5.99 -13.39
N VAL A 91 -0.87 -5.28 -12.51
CA VAL A 91 -1.42 -3.94 -12.81
C VAL A 91 -0.28 -2.96 -13.08
N ALA A 92 0.74 -2.94 -12.22
CA ALA A 92 1.91 -2.06 -12.39
C ALA A 92 2.63 -2.34 -13.71
N ALA A 93 2.84 -3.60 -14.05
CA ALA A 93 3.45 -3.99 -15.32
C ALA A 93 2.61 -3.54 -16.53
N ALA A 94 1.30 -3.70 -16.47
CA ALA A 94 0.39 -3.24 -17.52
C ALA A 94 0.38 -1.71 -17.65
N ALA A 95 0.60 -0.99 -16.56
CA ALA A 95 0.72 0.47 -16.55
C ALA A 95 2.15 0.95 -16.88
N GLU A 96 3.09 0.03 -17.06
CA GLU A 96 4.49 0.33 -17.34
C GLU A 96 5.16 1.18 -16.26
N VAL A 97 4.86 0.87 -14.99
CA VAL A 97 5.48 1.52 -13.82
C VAL A 97 6.11 0.49 -12.90
N ASP A 98 7.14 0.93 -12.19
CA ASP A 98 7.78 0.10 -11.16
C ASP A 98 6.97 0.14 -9.86
N LEU A 99 6.86 -1.00 -9.23
CA LEU A 99 6.23 -1.14 -7.92
C LEU A 99 6.98 -2.22 -7.13
N THR A 100 7.40 -1.89 -5.92
CA THR A 100 7.97 -2.87 -5.00
C THR A 100 6.87 -3.39 -4.10
N PHE A 101 6.79 -4.71 -3.93
CA PHE A 101 5.79 -5.33 -3.07
C PHE A 101 6.48 -6.35 -2.15
N GLU A 102 6.48 -6.05 -0.87
CA GLU A 102 7.03 -6.92 0.17
C GLU A 102 5.89 -7.69 0.85
N VAL A 103 5.90 -9.02 0.68
CA VAL A 103 4.96 -9.88 1.39
C VAL A 103 5.56 -10.20 2.75
N CYS A 104 5.01 -9.60 3.78
CA CYS A 104 5.50 -9.78 5.15
C CYS A 104 4.44 -9.39 6.17
N ASP A 105 4.65 -9.85 7.41
CA ASP A 105 3.98 -9.28 8.56
C ASP A 105 4.59 -7.89 8.81
N ILE A 106 3.76 -6.88 8.96
CA ILE A 106 4.21 -5.49 9.13
C ILE A 106 5.06 -5.32 10.40
N LEU A 107 4.85 -6.16 11.41
CA LEU A 107 5.65 -6.14 12.63
C LEU A 107 7.06 -6.73 12.42
N GLU A 108 7.30 -7.38 11.28
CA GLU A 108 8.56 -8.03 10.94
C GLU A 108 9.30 -7.36 9.77
N ILE A 109 8.98 -6.11 9.45
CA ILE A 109 9.65 -5.36 8.40
C ILE A 109 11.17 -5.30 8.67
N ASP A 110 11.95 -5.50 7.60
CA ASP A 110 13.40 -5.38 7.67
C ASP A 110 13.84 -3.94 7.90
N MET A 111 14.11 -3.59 9.15
CA MET A 111 14.54 -2.25 9.54
C MET A 111 15.94 -1.89 9.08
N LYS A 112 16.78 -2.86 8.74
CA LYS A 112 18.10 -2.61 8.14
C LYS A 112 17.93 -2.03 6.75
N LYS A 113 16.93 -2.50 6.02
CA LYS A 113 16.63 -2.05 4.65
C LYS A 113 15.77 -0.80 4.64
N TYR A 114 14.76 -0.71 5.51
CA TYR A 114 13.69 0.28 5.42
C TYR A 114 13.66 1.31 6.56
N GLY A 115 14.54 1.21 7.55
CA GLY A 115 14.63 2.22 8.59
C GLY A 115 15.02 3.58 8.03
N ASN A 116 14.32 4.63 8.42
CA ASN A 116 14.55 6.01 7.95
C ASN A 116 14.62 6.15 6.41
N TYR A 117 13.77 5.41 5.73
CA TYR A 117 13.82 5.30 4.27
C TYR A 117 12.74 6.10 3.56
N PHE A 118 11.55 6.22 4.14
CA PHE A 118 10.37 6.74 3.46
C PHE A 118 10.09 8.21 3.77
N ASP A 119 9.66 8.94 2.76
CA ASP A 119 9.14 10.31 2.92
C ASP A 119 7.72 10.31 3.46
N VAL A 120 6.94 9.29 3.10
CA VAL A 120 5.55 9.13 3.51
C VAL A 120 5.28 7.68 3.89
N VAL A 121 4.58 7.49 5.01
CA VAL A 121 3.93 6.24 5.37
C VAL A 121 2.44 6.45 5.17
N PHE A 122 1.83 5.64 4.31
CA PHE A 122 0.44 5.75 3.91
C PHE A 122 -0.33 4.47 4.23
N MET A 123 -1.48 4.61 4.88
CA MET A 123 -2.38 3.50 5.15
C MET A 123 -3.83 3.96 5.16
N GLU A 124 -4.74 3.06 4.75
CA GLU A 124 -6.17 3.34 4.73
C GLU A 124 -7.01 2.10 5.06
N GLY A 125 -8.25 2.32 5.46
CA GLY A 125 -9.24 1.26 5.48
C GLY A 125 -9.23 0.32 6.69
N GLY A 126 -9.04 0.82 7.88
CA GLY A 126 -9.22 0.01 9.10
C GLY A 126 -8.01 -0.82 9.49
N VAL A 127 -6.83 -0.41 9.09
CA VAL A 127 -5.58 -1.13 9.37
C VAL A 127 -5.30 -1.28 10.86
N LEU A 128 -5.60 -0.26 11.66
CA LEU A 128 -5.31 -0.25 13.09
C LEU A 128 -6.05 -1.34 13.86
N HIS A 129 -7.18 -1.82 13.35
CA HIS A 129 -7.96 -2.88 13.99
C HIS A 129 -7.25 -4.25 13.98
N TYR A 130 -6.24 -4.43 13.14
CA TYR A 130 -5.50 -5.70 13.04
C TYR A 130 -4.38 -5.83 14.05
N PHE A 131 -4.06 -4.77 14.80
CA PHE A 131 -2.91 -4.74 15.72
C PHE A 131 -3.38 -4.65 17.16
N HIS A 132 -2.89 -5.57 18.01
CA HIS A 132 -3.19 -5.56 19.44
C HIS A 132 -2.39 -4.48 20.18
N ASP A 133 -1.13 -4.31 19.81
CA ASP A 133 -0.24 -3.30 20.38
C ASP A 133 -0.07 -2.16 19.37
N ILE A 134 -0.87 -1.14 19.54
CA ILE A 134 -0.85 0.06 18.68
C ILE A 134 0.46 0.83 18.89
N ASP A 135 0.99 0.85 20.10
CA ASP A 135 2.25 1.57 20.38
C ASP A 135 3.42 0.92 19.65
N GLU A 136 3.50 -0.41 19.64
CA GLU A 136 4.51 -1.13 18.87
C GLU A 136 4.37 -0.85 17.37
N PHE A 137 3.15 -0.95 16.86
CA PHE A 137 2.86 -0.65 15.46
C PHE A 137 3.28 0.77 15.08
N MET A 138 2.91 1.76 15.90
CA MET A 138 3.25 3.15 15.63
C MET A 138 4.75 3.43 15.71
N ARG A 139 5.46 2.76 16.61
CA ARG A 139 6.93 2.85 16.66
C ARG A 139 7.58 2.34 15.38
N ILE A 140 7.07 1.23 14.84
CA ILE A 140 7.53 0.69 13.56
C ILE A 140 7.28 1.69 12.44
N MET A 141 6.08 2.25 12.37
CA MET A 141 5.72 3.26 11.36
C MET A 141 6.63 4.49 11.44
N TYR A 142 6.86 4.98 12.64
CA TYR A 142 7.77 6.10 12.87
C TYR A 142 9.21 5.77 12.43
N SER A 143 9.66 4.55 12.71
CA SER A 143 11.02 4.11 12.34
C SER A 143 11.24 3.98 10.84
N LEU A 144 10.18 3.81 10.06
CA LEU A 144 10.25 3.78 8.60
C LEU A 144 10.46 5.16 7.98
N LEU A 145 10.08 6.22 8.68
CA LEU A 145 10.10 7.58 8.16
C LEU A 145 11.48 8.23 8.26
N LYS A 146 11.84 8.97 7.23
CA LYS A 146 12.94 9.92 7.29
C LYS A 146 12.61 11.07 8.24
N ASP A 147 13.62 11.84 8.63
CA ASP A 147 13.41 13.13 9.29
C ASP A 147 12.51 14.01 8.41
N ASN A 148 11.52 14.65 9.03
CA ASN A 148 10.49 15.44 8.34
C ASN A 148 9.54 14.63 7.44
N GLY A 149 9.58 13.29 7.52
CA GLY A 149 8.60 12.45 6.87
C GLY A 149 7.23 12.59 7.52
N LYS A 150 6.18 12.23 6.78
CA LYS A 150 4.82 12.31 7.31
C LYS A 150 4.05 11.00 7.17
N MET A 151 3.10 10.81 8.05
CA MET A 151 2.18 9.69 8.00
C MET A 151 0.79 10.16 7.57
N ILE A 152 0.23 9.47 6.58
CA ILE A 152 -1.17 9.66 6.15
C ILE A 152 -1.91 8.40 6.54
N CYS A 153 -2.85 8.53 7.46
CA CYS A 153 -3.61 7.40 7.97
C CYS A 153 -5.11 7.74 7.97
N SER A 154 -5.90 6.84 7.42
CA SER A 154 -7.37 6.92 7.51
C SER A 154 -7.87 5.60 8.05
N ASP A 155 -8.64 5.67 9.12
CA ASP A 155 -9.20 4.49 9.76
C ASP A 155 -10.66 4.73 10.16
N PHE A 156 -11.35 3.66 10.52
CA PHE A 156 -12.73 3.73 10.96
C PHE A 156 -12.80 4.26 12.38
N HIS A 157 -13.69 5.20 12.61
CA HIS A 157 -13.97 5.70 13.93
C HIS A 157 -15.26 5.07 14.46
N THR A 158 -15.18 4.42 15.60
CA THR A 158 -16.35 3.88 16.28
C THR A 158 -16.89 4.92 17.26
N PHE A 159 -18.07 5.39 16.96
CA PHE A 159 -18.84 6.18 17.92
C PHE A 159 -19.78 5.29 18.70
#